data_7ce378ad1d66fe72281f893b76bd3e30
#
_entry.id   7ce378ad1d66fe72281f893b76bd3e30
#
_cell.length_a   1.000
_cell.length_b   1.000
_cell.length_c   1.000
_cell.angle_alpha   90.00
_cell.angle_beta   90.00
_cell.angle_gamma   90.00
#
_symmetry.space_group_name_H-M   'P 1'
#
loop_
_entity.id
_entity.type
_entity.pdbx_description
1 polymer ?
#
loop_
_entity_poly.entity_id
_entity_poly.type
_entity_poly.pdbx_seq_one_letter_code
_entity_poly.pdbx_strand_id
1 'polypeptide(L)'
;MNIFQEIVSKYKEYYIQDLEDLIRTSKYGTNSIQDHFLEKVNQLKCINDDFNYDPKSIDLVEEFATEIVQGNKTERAIVARHKGESIGKDLILFSHPDTEKYVNDEGWNHDPFEPKICSKKIHGWGIADDLAGVAMMYQSLDLVKKSGIHLDGDLILASTPSKNHTRGIASVLHKGYSADSALYLHPAESGNGLEDIKAFTPGQIVFSIDFFGKKPDTNEPAHTAMSHLGHNPMLDALEVIEALKEYENDRISKIHHPLLDASVGRSTNLLFSFFEYGKSGGMDKVHENCKLGCALSLVPGEKLEDIMNEIQERVDSVIHKNDWMKKQRPELKWVSGVSSASTEPTSPIYQITHKIIENYGTKAKINPLHTSSDIRNPIVQKGIPTVGFGPSCGNLTMCNERNEWVDLDDYFRAHCVTAEIVAKFCNEKKD
;
A
#
# COMPACT_ATOMS: atom_id res chain seq x y z
N MET A 1 28.86 -0.59 -19.97
CA MET A 1 28.05 0.51 -19.37
C MET A 1 27.12 0.99 -20.47
N ASN A 2 25.83 1.06 -20.22
CA ASN A 2 24.87 1.57 -21.20
C ASN A 2 24.76 3.10 -21.05
N ILE A 3 24.08 3.75 -22.01
CA ILE A 3 23.96 5.23 -22.06
C ILE A 3 23.40 5.81 -20.76
N PHE A 4 22.41 5.16 -20.12
CA PHE A 4 21.82 5.63 -18.88
C PHE A 4 22.82 5.62 -17.72
N GLN A 5 23.62 4.55 -17.60
CA GLN A 5 24.67 4.46 -16.58
C GLN A 5 25.75 5.53 -16.75
N GLU A 6 26.11 5.88 -18.00
CA GLU A 6 27.07 6.95 -18.29
C GLU A 6 26.51 8.31 -17.86
N ILE A 7 25.23 8.59 -18.16
CA ILE A 7 24.58 9.84 -17.77
C ILE A 7 24.44 9.93 -16.26
N VAL A 8 23.97 8.85 -15.59
CA VAL A 8 23.85 8.80 -14.12
C VAL A 8 25.23 9.08 -13.49
N SER A 9 26.29 8.43 -13.96
CA SER A 9 27.65 8.68 -13.44
C SER A 9 28.08 10.14 -13.56
N LYS A 10 27.73 10.79 -14.68
CA LYS A 10 28.03 12.21 -14.92
C LYS A 10 27.23 13.18 -14.05
N TYR A 11 25.97 12.85 -13.75
CA TYR A 11 25.04 13.74 -13.02
C TYR A 11 24.72 13.24 -11.61
N LYS A 12 25.53 12.32 -11.07
CA LYS A 12 25.28 11.65 -9.79
C LYS A 12 25.02 12.63 -8.66
N GLU A 13 25.89 13.62 -8.49
CA GLU A 13 25.77 14.63 -7.43
C GLU A 13 24.50 15.47 -7.55
N TYR A 14 24.09 15.78 -8.78
CA TYR A 14 22.83 16.50 -9.03
C TYR A 14 21.61 15.70 -8.54
N TYR A 15 21.57 14.40 -8.84
CA TYR A 15 20.46 13.53 -8.41
C TYR A 15 20.48 13.28 -6.89
N ILE A 16 21.65 13.20 -6.28
CA ILE A 16 21.78 13.12 -4.81
C ILE A 16 21.25 14.40 -4.16
N GLN A 17 21.68 15.58 -4.65
CA GLN A 17 21.23 16.86 -4.11
C GLN A 17 19.71 16.99 -4.16
N ASP A 18 19.10 16.49 -5.22
CA ASP A 18 17.65 16.51 -5.39
C ASP A 18 16.93 15.60 -4.37
N LEU A 19 17.48 14.43 -4.05
CA LEU A 19 16.97 13.60 -2.95
C LEU A 19 17.12 14.30 -1.59
N GLU A 20 18.25 14.96 -1.37
CA GLU A 20 18.49 15.73 -0.14
C GLU A 20 17.48 16.87 0.01
N ASP A 21 17.18 17.57 -1.08
CA ASP A 21 16.21 18.66 -1.09
C ASP A 21 14.79 18.16 -0.81
N LEU A 22 14.41 16.99 -1.32
CA LEU A 22 13.14 16.36 -0.99
C LEU A 22 13.03 16.00 0.51
N ILE A 23 14.09 15.43 1.11
CA ILE A 23 14.12 15.15 2.55
C ILE A 23 13.91 16.44 3.35
N ARG A 24 14.62 17.53 3.02
CA ARG A 24 14.44 18.83 3.68
C ARG A 24 13.03 19.38 3.50
N THR A 25 12.47 19.19 2.30
CA THR A 25 11.13 19.65 1.94
C THR A 25 10.04 18.91 2.71
N SER A 26 10.26 17.63 3.05
CA SER A 26 9.27 16.79 3.74
C SER A 26 8.87 17.34 5.12
N LYS A 27 9.74 18.14 5.76
CA LYS A 27 9.46 18.86 7.01
C LYS A 27 8.21 19.76 6.91
N TYR A 28 7.92 20.27 5.74
CA TYR A 28 6.80 21.19 5.50
C TYR A 28 5.54 20.49 4.99
N GLY A 29 5.57 19.15 4.89
CA GLY A 29 4.43 18.30 4.55
C GLY A 29 4.23 18.07 3.07
N THR A 30 3.23 17.24 2.76
CA THR A 30 2.94 16.71 1.42
C THR A 30 2.81 17.78 0.33
N ASN A 31 2.15 18.90 0.62
CA ASN A 31 1.98 19.97 -0.39
C ASN A 31 3.32 20.59 -0.83
N SER A 32 4.27 20.71 0.07
CA SER A 32 5.61 21.24 -0.28
C SER A 32 6.38 20.25 -1.15
N ILE A 33 6.22 18.95 -0.92
CA ILE A 33 6.78 17.90 -1.79
C ILE A 33 6.11 17.95 -3.17
N GLN A 34 4.79 18.14 -3.22
CA GLN A 34 4.06 18.35 -4.49
C GLN A 34 4.54 19.59 -5.25
N ASP A 35 4.80 20.70 -4.55
CA ASP A 35 5.36 21.90 -5.18
C ASP A 35 6.76 21.64 -5.77
N HIS A 36 7.60 20.90 -5.06
CA HIS A 36 8.92 20.46 -5.56
C HIS A 36 8.76 19.59 -6.82
N PHE A 37 7.89 18.58 -6.76
CA PHE A 37 7.60 17.72 -7.92
C PHE A 37 7.12 18.56 -9.12
N LEU A 38 6.18 19.50 -8.92
CA LEU A 38 5.65 20.36 -9.97
C LEU A 38 6.75 21.22 -10.59
N GLU A 39 7.67 21.76 -9.79
CA GLU A 39 8.82 22.52 -10.29
C GLU A 39 9.69 21.65 -11.22
N LYS A 40 10.02 20.41 -10.80
CA LYS A 40 10.87 19.50 -11.61
C LYS A 40 10.22 19.12 -12.94
N VAL A 41 8.93 18.76 -12.93
CA VAL A 41 8.22 18.39 -14.17
C VAL A 41 7.99 19.60 -15.10
N ASN A 42 7.89 20.82 -14.55
CA ASN A 42 7.89 22.06 -15.35
C ASN A 42 9.24 22.28 -16.05
N GLN A 43 10.36 22.07 -15.36
CA GLN A 43 11.70 22.14 -15.95
C GLN A 43 11.86 21.13 -17.10
N LEU A 44 11.20 19.96 -16.98
CA LEU A 44 11.16 18.93 -18.01
C LEU A 44 10.14 19.23 -19.13
N LYS A 45 9.44 20.34 -19.07
CA LYS A 45 8.44 20.80 -20.06
C LYS A 45 7.28 19.82 -20.24
N CYS A 46 6.82 19.19 -19.15
CA CYS A 46 5.62 18.38 -19.15
C CYS A 46 4.36 19.26 -19.19
N ILE A 47 3.27 18.69 -19.70
CA ILE A 47 1.93 19.26 -19.58
C ILE A 47 1.39 18.82 -18.22
N ASN A 48 1.10 19.75 -17.32
CA ASN A 48 0.75 19.44 -15.94
C ASN A 48 -0.73 19.66 -15.68
N ASP A 49 -1.29 18.80 -14.84
CA ASP A 49 -2.62 18.89 -14.27
C ASP A 49 -2.47 18.79 -12.74
N ASP A 50 -2.63 19.90 -12.05
CA ASP A 50 -2.55 20.04 -10.60
C ASP A 50 -3.96 20.23 -10.07
N PHE A 51 -4.46 19.26 -9.31
CA PHE A 51 -5.84 19.27 -8.87
C PHE A 51 -6.03 18.76 -7.44
N ASN A 52 -7.09 19.29 -6.82
CA ASN A 52 -7.55 18.81 -5.54
C ASN A 52 -8.73 17.86 -5.71
N TYR A 53 -8.83 16.87 -4.83
CA TYR A 53 -9.93 15.93 -4.81
C TYR A 53 -10.32 15.57 -3.37
N ASP A 54 -11.57 15.19 -3.18
CA ASP A 54 -12.04 14.59 -1.93
C ASP A 54 -11.92 13.06 -2.06
N PRO A 55 -11.12 12.38 -1.23
CA PRO A 55 -10.99 10.92 -1.26
C PRO A 55 -12.32 10.17 -1.12
N LYS A 56 -13.30 10.76 -0.43
CA LYS A 56 -14.64 10.17 -0.27
C LYS A 56 -15.49 10.22 -1.54
N SER A 57 -15.16 11.13 -2.47
CA SER A 57 -15.84 11.24 -3.76
C SER A 57 -15.31 10.27 -4.81
N ILE A 58 -14.21 9.58 -4.51
CA ILE A 58 -13.62 8.58 -5.41
C ILE A 58 -14.34 7.26 -5.20
N ASP A 59 -15.15 6.90 -6.18
CA ASP A 59 -15.86 5.63 -6.21
C ASP A 59 -14.90 4.53 -6.68
N LEU A 60 -14.65 3.54 -5.83
CA LEU A 60 -13.70 2.47 -6.07
C LEU A 60 -14.40 1.12 -6.21
N VAL A 61 -13.91 0.33 -7.13
CA VAL A 61 -14.30 -1.07 -7.25
C VAL A 61 -13.59 -1.87 -6.16
N GLU A 62 -14.37 -2.62 -5.38
CA GLU A 62 -13.87 -3.57 -4.37
C GLU A 62 -12.84 -3.00 -3.39
N GLU A 63 -13.04 -1.75 -2.95
CA GLU A 63 -12.25 -1.14 -1.89
C GLU A 63 -13.13 -0.25 -1.02
N PHE A 64 -13.00 -0.37 0.30
CA PHE A 64 -13.70 0.51 1.23
C PHE A 64 -12.88 0.78 2.49
N ALA A 65 -13.13 1.93 3.12
CA ALA A 65 -12.66 2.23 4.47
C ALA A 65 -13.70 3.09 5.18
N THR A 66 -14.16 2.65 6.34
CA THR A 66 -15.23 3.33 7.08
C THR A 66 -14.70 4.34 8.10
N GLU A 67 -13.50 4.11 8.64
CA GLU A 67 -12.93 4.92 9.72
C GLU A 67 -11.78 5.83 9.26
N ILE A 68 -11.00 5.42 8.26
CA ILE A 68 -9.74 6.07 7.90
C ILE A 68 -9.98 7.27 6.98
N VAL A 69 -10.87 7.14 6.00
CA VAL A 69 -11.28 8.27 5.15
C VAL A 69 -12.33 9.11 5.87
N GLN A 70 -11.93 9.74 6.96
CA GLN A 70 -12.80 10.61 7.76
C GLN A 70 -12.46 12.09 7.58
N GLY A 71 -13.49 12.93 7.68
CA GLY A 71 -13.37 14.39 7.62
C GLY A 71 -13.51 14.97 6.21
N ASN A 72 -13.39 16.28 6.12
CA ASN A 72 -13.46 17.06 4.87
C ASN A 72 -12.06 17.40 4.37
N LYS A 73 -11.11 16.47 4.49
CA LYS A 73 -9.76 16.71 4.04
C LYS A 73 -9.70 16.54 2.52
N THR A 74 -9.32 17.62 1.85
CA THR A 74 -9.02 17.59 0.42
C THR A 74 -7.57 17.19 0.23
N GLU A 75 -7.31 16.24 -0.67
CA GLU A 75 -5.96 15.84 -1.07
C GLU A 75 -5.60 16.49 -2.41
N ARG A 76 -4.30 16.66 -2.67
CA ARG A 76 -3.78 17.23 -3.91
C ARG A 76 -3.00 16.19 -4.69
N ALA A 77 -3.34 15.99 -5.95
CA ALA A 77 -2.62 15.14 -6.89
C ALA A 77 -2.04 15.99 -8.03
N ILE A 78 -0.86 15.60 -8.51
CA ILE A 78 -0.23 16.22 -9.67
C ILE A 78 0.05 15.14 -10.72
N VAL A 79 -0.43 15.38 -11.93
CA VAL A 79 -0.16 14.54 -13.09
C VAL A 79 0.62 15.37 -14.09
N ALA A 80 1.78 14.86 -14.52
CA ALA A 80 2.64 15.47 -15.50
C ALA A 80 2.77 14.57 -16.72
N ARG A 81 2.40 15.06 -17.90
CA ARG A 81 2.43 14.30 -19.15
C ARG A 81 3.55 14.78 -20.05
N HIS A 82 4.46 13.89 -20.35
CA HIS A 82 5.38 14.03 -21.47
C HIS A 82 4.75 13.41 -22.71
N LYS A 83 4.40 14.24 -23.69
CA LYS A 83 3.72 13.77 -24.90
C LYS A 83 4.68 13.05 -25.82
N GLY A 84 4.30 11.86 -26.25
CA GLY A 84 5.00 11.09 -27.27
C GLY A 84 4.96 11.76 -28.64
N GLU A 85 5.90 11.41 -29.49
CA GLU A 85 6.08 12.02 -30.83
C GLU A 85 5.39 11.22 -31.93
N SER A 86 4.95 9.98 -31.64
CA SER A 86 4.36 9.06 -32.63
C SER A 86 3.30 8.16 -31.99
N ILE A 87 3.07 6.97 -32.54
CA ILE A 87 2.14 5.96 -32.04
C ILE A 87 2.94 4.87 -31.33
N GLY A 88 3.06 5.01 -30.02
CA GLY A 88 3.68 4.05 -29.11
C GLY A 88 2.75 3.71 -27.94
N LYS A 89 3.14 2.77 -27.09
CA LYS A 89 2.41 2.44 -25.86
C LYS A 89 2.57 3.54 -24.82
N ASP A 90 1.48 3.88 -24.16
CA ASP A 90 1.48 4.84 -23.05
C ASP A 90 1.85 4.16 -21.74
N LEU A 91 2.58 4.87 -20.89
CA LEU A 91 3.02 4.37 -19.59
C LEU A 91 2.72 5.37 -18.47
N ILE A 92 2.16 4.91 -17.37
CA ILE A 92 2.07 5.67 -16.12
C ILE A 92 3.21 5.26 -15.19
N LEU A 93 3.99 6.23 -14.71
CA LEU A 93 4.82 6.10 -13.50
C LEU A 93 4.09 6.77 -12.35
N PHE A 94 4.01 6.11 -11.20
CA PHE A 94 3.38 6.72 -10.04
C PHE A 94 4.10 6.37 -8.74
N SER A 95 3.94 7.26 -7.76
CA SER A 95 4.54 7.21 -6.43
C SER A 95 3.78 8.15 -5.50
N HIS A 96 3.98 8.06 -4.19
CA HIS A 96 3.25 8.90 -3.26
C HIS A 96 4.15 9.89 -2.50
N PRO A 97 3.76 11.19 -2.44
CA PRO A 97 4.53 12.24 -1.79
C PRO A 97 4.29 12.31 -0.28
N ASP A 98 3.24 11.65 0.24
CA ASP A 98 2.90 11.70 1.65
C ASP A 98 3.75 10.72 2.45
N THR A 99 4.35 11.25 3.52
CA THR A 99 5.16 10.50 4.49
C THR A 99 4.37 10.23 5.77
N GLU A 100 4.90 9.40 6.66
CA GLU A 100 4.32 9.24 7.99
C GLU A 100 4.25 10.57 8.72
N LYS A 101 3.29 10.67 9.66
CA LYS A 101 3.17 11.86 10.49
C LYS A 101 4.36 11.95 11.45
N TYR A 102 5.12 13.02 11.35
CA TYR A 102 6.19 13.30 12.30
C TYR A 102 5.63 13.53 13.70
N VAL A 103 6.21 12.85 14.68
CA VAL A 103 5.85 12.97 16.10
C VAL A 103 6.99 13.60 16.89
N ASN A 104 8.19 13.04 16.78
CA ASN A 104 9.41 13.51 17.41
C ASN A 104 10.63 12.84 16.77
N ASP A 105 11.82 13.29 17.12
CA ASP A 105 13.10 12.76 16.65
C ASP A 105 13.75 11.73 17.61
N GLU A 106 13.02 11.29 18.62
CA GLU A 106 13.52 10.29 19.57
C GLU A 106 13.95 9.01 18.86
N GLY A 107 15.18 8.58 19.11
CA GLY A 107 15.79 7.41 18.49
C GLY A 107 16.45 7.67 17.12
N TRP A 108 16.38 8.89 16.57
CA TRP A 108 17.17 9.29 15.41
C TRP A 108 18.59 9.68 15.81
N ASN A 109 19.56 9.27 15.01
CA ASN A 109 20.97 9.59 15.20
C ASN A 109 21.37 10.99 14.67
N HIS A 110 20.43 11.68 14.01
CA HIS A 110 20.57 13.01 13.43
C HIS A 110 19.18 13.62 13.23
N ASP A 111 19.09 14.90 12.88
CA ASP A 111 17.81 15.52 12.51
C ASP A 111 17.23 14.75 11.30
N PRO A 112 16.03 14.16 11.41
CA PRO A 112 15.44 13.36 10.34
C PRO A 112 15.16 14.15 9.05
N PHE A 113 15.10 15.48 9.11
CA PHE A 113 14.89 16.35 7.96
C PHE A 113 16.20 16.94 7.39
N GLU A 114 17.35 16.65 8.01
CA GLU A 114 18.67 16.94 7.46
C GLU A 114 19.28 15.65 6.92
N PRO A 115 19.35 15.51 5.57
CA PRO A 115 19.81 14.28 4.94
C PRO A 115 21.24 13.95 5.36
N LYS A 116 21.50 12.67 5.60
CA LYS A 116 22.83 12.19 5.96
C LYS A 116 23.23 11.02 5.09
N ILE A 117 24.36 11.16 4.41
CA ILE A 117 24.93 10.06 3.62
C ILE A 117 26.00 9.36 4.45
N CYS A 118 25.80 8.06 4.68
CA CYS A 118 26.75 7.22 5.39
C CYS A 118 26.77 5.81 4.76
N SER A 119 27.94 5.28 4.49
CA SER A 119 28.12 3.92 3.95
C SER A 119 27.25 3.65 2.69
N LYS A 120 27.21 4.60 1.76
CA LYS A 120 26.40 4.56 0.52
C LYS A 120 24.89 4.61 0.73
N LYS A 121 24.42 4.88 1.92
CA LYS A 121 23.00 5.05 2.25
C LYS A 121 22.71 6.53 2.47
N ILE A 122 21.61 7.00 1.91
CA ILE A 122 21.02 8.29 2.23
C ILE A 122 19.95 8.07 3.30
N HIS A 123 20.06 8.81 4.39
CA HIS A 123 19.13 8.76 5.52
C HIS A 123 18.30 10.02 5.58
N GLY A 124 17.02 9.89 5.88
CA GLY A 124 16.13 11.01 6.12
C GLY A 124 14.67 10.58 6.23
N TRP A 125 13.83 11.46 6.72
CA TRP A 125 12.41 11.22 6.90
C TRP A 125 11.70 10.99 5.57
N GLY A 126 11.00 9.86 5.45
CA GLY A 126 10.19 9.52 4.28
C GLY A 126 10.99 9.14 3.03
N ILE A 127 12.34 9.00 3.11
CA ILE A 127 13.15 8.70 1.93
C ILE A 127 12.81 7.34 1.30
N ALA A 128 12.46 6.35 2.12
CA ALA A 128 12.11 5.01 1.66
C ALA A 128 10.60 4.82 1.42
N ASP A 129 9.78 5.72 1.98
CA ASP A 129 8.32 5.61 1.92
C ASP A 129 7.67 7.01 1.78
N ASP A 130 7.70 7.68 0.59
CA ASP A 130 8.18 7.18 -0.72
C ASP A 130 8.88 8.29 -1.55
N LEU A 131 9.67 9.19 -0.89
CA LEU A 131 10.32 10.30 -1.58
C LEU A 131 11.31 9.86 -2.67
N ALA A 132 11.97 8.70 -2.47
CA ALA A 132 12.86 8.14 -3.49
C ALA A 132 12.08 7.73 -4.75
N GLY A 133 10.88 7.16 -4.61
CA GLY A 133 9.99 6.86 -5.74
C GLY A 133 9.51 8.14 -6.45
N VAL A 134 9.13 9.16 -5.68
CA VAL A 134 8.77 10.48 -6.25
C VAL A 134 9.92 11.05 -7.08
N ALA A 135 11.15 11.02 -6.57
CA ALA A 135 12.32 11.47 -7.30
C ALA A 135 12.58 10.65 -8.57
N MET A 136 12.49 9.31 -8.45
CA MET A 136 12.71 8.40 -9.59
C MET A 136 11.79 8.70 -10.77
N MET A 137 10.55 9.14 -10.55
CA MET A 137 9.63 9.46 -11.65
C MET A 137 10.21 10.53 -12.58
N TYR A 138 10.48 11.73 -12.07
CA TYR A 138 10.94 12.83 -12.93
C TYR A 138 12.42 12.73 -13.30
N GLN A 139 13.26 12.15 -12.45
CA GLN A 139 14.66 11.92 -12.76
C GLN A 139 14.81 10.88 -13.90
N SER A 140 13.94 9.86 -13.97
CA SER A 140 13.96 8.90 -15.08
C SER A 140 13.58 9.55 -16.41
N LEU A 141 12.61 10.46 -16.42
CA LEU A 141 12.31 11.26 -17.63
C LEU A 141 13.49 12.18 -18.00
N ASP A 142 14.13 12.83 -17.00
CA ASP A 142 15.34 13.62 -17.23
C ASP A 142 16.46 12.80 -17.87
N LEU A 143 16.63 11.57 -17.40
CA LEU A 143 17.61 10.62 -17.93
C LEU A 143 17.31 10.23 -19.38
N VAL A 144 16.05 9.93 -19.69
CA VAL A 144 15.60 9.66 -21.08
C VAL A 144 15.87 10.87 -21.97
N LYS A 145 15.53 12.08 -21.55
CA LYS A 145 15.80 13.30 -22.32
C LYS A 145 17.29 13.56 -22.55
N LYS A 146 18.12 13.37 -21.53
CA LYS A 146 19.58 13.51 -21.64
C LYS A 146 20.22 12.45 -22.54
N SER A 147 19.60 11.27 -22.68
CA SER A 147 20.06 10.24 -23.60
C SER A 147 19.79 10.54 -25.08
N GLY A 148 18.93 11.52 -25.36
CA GLY A 148 18.49 11.84 -26.72
C GLY A 148 17.49 10.85 -27.31
N ILE A 149 16.99 9.91 -26.49
CA ILE A 149 15.94 8.97 -26.93
C ILE A 149 14.59 9.70 -26.94
N HIS A 150 13.90 9.63 -28.07
CA HIS A 150 12.53 10.11 -28.22
C HIS A 150 11.55 9.01 -27.84
N LEU A 151 10.42 9.39 -27.27
CA LEU A 151 9.34 8.44 -26.93
C LEU A 151 8.23 8.55 -27.96
N ASP A 152 7.76 7.42 -28.47
CA ASP A 152 6.62 7.34 -29.40
C ASP A 152 5.30 7.52 -28.64
N GLY A 153 5.12 6.80 -27.54
CA GLY A 153 3.95 6.90 -26.66
C GLY A 153 4.08 7.92 -25.56
N ASP A 154 2.98 8.25 -24.90
CA ASP A 154 2.96 9.20 -23.80
C ASP A 154 3.54 8.62 -22.52
N LEU A 155 4.31 9.42 -21.79
CA LEU A 155 4.72 9.12 -20.44
C LEU A 155 3.97 10.02 -19.44
N ILE A 156 3.24 9.40 -18.52
CA ILE A 156 2.47 10.08 -17.49
C ILE A 156 3.15 9.85 -16.14
N LEU A 157 3.47 10.92 -15.43
CA LEU A 157 4.05 10.90 -14.09
C LEU A 157 2.96 11.34 -13.10
N ALA A 158 2.60 10.51 -12.14
CA ALA A 158 1.53 10.80 -11.19
C ALA A 158 2.04 10.76 -9.75
N SER A 159 2.16 11.95 -9.14
CA SER A 159 2.46 12.12 -7.72
C SER A 159 1.16 12.26 -6.94
N THR A 160 0.80 11.23 -6.17
CA THR A 160 -0.54 11.12 -5.57
C THR A 160 -0.47 10.61 -4.12
N PRO A 161 -1.06 11.33 -3.13
CA PRO A 161 -1.11 10.84 -1.75
C PRO A 161 -1.81 9.49 -1.64
N SER A 162 -1.22 8.55 -0.92
CA SER A 162 -1.69 7.17 -0.82
C SER A 162 -1.99 6.71 0.61
N LYS A 163 -1.33 7.30 1.61
CA LYS A 163 -1.50 6.89 3.00
C LYS A 163 -2.92 7.13 3.52
N ASN A 164 -3.34 6.34 4.49
CA ASN A 164 -4.66 6.47 5.14
C ASN A 164 -5.86 6.44 4.16
N HIS A 165 -5.78 5.59 3.14
CA HIS A 165 -6.82 5.45 2.12
C HIS A 165 -7.19 6.77 1.42
N THR A 166 -6.21 7.64 1.20
CA THR A 166 -6.41 8.90 0.48
C THR A 166 -6.63 8.72 -1.04
N ARG A 167 -6.76 7.48 -1.48
CA ARG A 167 -7.12 7.07 -2.85
C ARG A 167 -6.05 7.28 -3.91
N GLY A 168 -4.90 7.80 -3.59
CA GLY A 168 -3.70 7.87 -4.41
C GLY A 168 -3.90 7.90 -5.92
N ILE A 169 -3.28 6.95 -6.60
CA ILE A 169 -3.39 6.80 -8.06
C ILE A 169 -4.85 6.55 -8.54
N ALA A 170 -5.74 5.99 -7.70
CA ALA A 170 -7.14 5.81 -8.07
C ALA A 170 -7.84 7.14 -8.37
N SER A 171 -7.45 8.25 -7.71
CA SER A 171 -7.99 9.59 -8.00
C SER A 171 -7.66 10.05 -9.44
N VAL A 172 -6.47 9.73 -9.91
CA VAL A 172 -6.01 10.03 -11.27
C VAL A 172 -6.77 9.20 -12.31
N LEU A 173 -6.96 7.91 -12.03
CA LEU A 173 -7.74 7.01 -12.88
C LEU A 173 -9.22 7.41 -12.93
N HIS A 174 -9.79 7.86 -11.81
CA HIS A 174 -11.16 8.37 -11.73
C HIS A 174 -11.33 9.66 -12.56
N LYS A 175 -10.30 10.51 -12.57
CA LYS A 175 -10.28 11.72 -13.41
C LYS A 175 -10.22 11.46 -14.92
N GLY A 176 -9.98 10.20 -15.32
CA GLY A 176 -9.99 9.77 -16.72
C GLY A 176 -8.62 9.48 -17.32
N TYR A 177 -7.54 9.56 -16.55
CA TYR A 177 -6.23 9.13 -17.02
C TYR A 177 -6.19 7.61 -17.19
N SER A 178 -5.49 7.15 -18.22
CA SER A 178 -5.27 5.74 -18.53
C SER A 178 -3.99 5.56 -19.33
N ALA A 179 -3.44 4.35 -19.34
CA ALA A 179 -2.28 3.97 -20.13
C ALA A 179 -2.32 2.47 -20.46
N ASP A 180 -1.43 2.00 -21.32
CA ASP A 180 -1.33 0.58 -21.66
C ASP A 180 -0.73 -0.24 -20.52
N SER A 181 0.07 0.38 -19.64
CA SER A 181 0.60 -0.21 -18.41
C SER A 181 0.99 0.87 -17.38
N ALA A 182 1.29 0.43 -16.15
CA ALA A 182 1.79 1.33 -15.11
C ALA A 182 2.98 0.73 -14.35
N LEU A 183 3.84 1.60 -13.82
CA LEU A 183 4.93 1.27 -12.91
C LEU A 183 4.74 2.02 -11.59
N TYR A 184 4.71 1.28 -10.50
CA TYR A 184 4.78 1.80 -9.14
C TYR A 184 6.23 1.90 -8.71
N LEU A 185 6.75 3.11 -8.61
CA LEU A 185 8.13 3.34 -8.18
C LEU A 185 8.15 3.54 -6.67
N HIS A 186 8.62 2.53 -5.97
CA HIS A 186 8.63 2.52 -4.51
C HIS A 186 9.77 1.63 -4.02
N PRO A 187 10.64 2.10 -3.11
CA PRO A 187 11.70 1.29 -2.52
C PRO A 187 11.21 -0.07 -2.04
N ALA A 188 12.10 -1.04 -2.06
CA ALA A 188 11.77 -2.41 -1.66
C ALA A 188 11.84 -2.55 -0.14
N GLU A 189 10.68 -2.51 0.53
CA GLU A 189 10.54 -2.65 1.98
C GLU A 189 11.12 -3.96 2.53
N SER A 190 11.21 -5.00 1.69
CA SER A 190 11.91 -6.25 2.00
C SER A 190 13.41 -6.08 2.27
N GLY A 191 14.00 -4.96 1.84
CA GLY A 191 15.44 -4.74 1.83
C GLY A 191 16.19 -5.37 0.64
N ASN A 192 15.50 -6.13 -0.23
CA ASN A 192 16.12 -6.85 -1.36
C ASN A 192 16.31 -5.97 -2.62
N GLY A 193 15.81 -4.74 -2.61
CA GLY A 193 15.95 -3.82 -3.74
C GLY A 193 15.36 -4.38 -5.02
N LEU A 194 16.11 -4.25 -6.12
CA LEU A 194 15.70 -4.69 -7.45
C LEU A 194 15.48 -6.22 -7.61
N GLU A 195 15.83 -7.03 -6.60
CA GLU A 195 15.47 -8.46 -6.65
C GLU A 195 13.96 -8.67 -6.57
N ASP A 196 13.24 -7.74 -5.93
CA ASP A 196 11.82 -7.88 -5.69
C ASP A 196 10.98 -7.04 -6.66
N ILE A 197 10.25 -7.71 -7.55
CA ILE A 197 9.22 -7.10 -8.38
C ILE A 197 7.88 -7.21 -7.65
N LYS A 198 7.22 -6.08 -7.44
CA LYS A 198 5.85 -5.98 -6.94
C LYS A 198 4.89 -6.23 -8.10
N ALA A 199 4.53 -7.47 -8.36
CA ALA A 199 3.55 -7.86 -9.39
C ALA A 199 2.37 -8.62 -8.79
N PHE A 200 2.33 -8.72 -7.48
CA PHE A 200 1.31 -9.40 -6.70
C PHE A 200 1.10 -8.64 -5.39
N THR A 201 -0.15 -8.48 -4.96
CA THR A 201 -0.50 -7.98 -3.63
C THR A 201 -1.71 -8.73 -3.09
N PRO A 202 -1.65 -9.30 -1.87
CA PRO A 202 -2.83 -9.88 -1.24
C PRO A 202 -3.83 -8.77 -0.88
N GLY A 203 -5.11 -9.13 -0.86
CA GLY A 203 -6.16 -8.30 -0.31
C GLY A 203 -6.32 -8.49 1.19
N GLN A 204 -7.17 -7.67 1.79
CA GLN A 204 -7.49 -7.76 3.22
C GLN A 204 -8.90 -7.26 3.49
N ILE A 205 -9.60 -7.92 4.40
CA ILE A 205 -10.82 -7.40 5.05
C ILE A 205 -10.55 -7.25 6.54
N VAL A 206 -10.87 -6.08 7.09
CA VAL A 206 -10.83 -5.78 8.52
C VAL A 206 -12.25 -5.59 9.02
N PHE A 207 -12.60 -6.26 10.10
CA PHE A 207 -13.93 -6.19 10.69
C PHE A 207 -13.88 -6.28 12.21
N SER A 208 -14.95 -5.82 12.86
CA SER A 208 -15.14 -6.00 14.28
C SER A 208 -16.54 -6.53 14.60
N ILE A 209 -16.68 -7.18 15.74
CA ILE A 209 -17.97 -7.70 16.23
C ILE A 209 -18.16 -7.18 17.64
N ASP A 210 -19.26 -6.47 17.86
CA ASP A 210 -19.67 -6.00 19.19
C ASP A 210 -20.70 -6.98 19.77
N PHE A 211 -20.45 -7.48 20.97
CA PHE A 211 -21.32 -8.40 21.70
C PHE A 211 -21.92 -7.71 22.91
N PHE A 212 -23.19 -7.99 23.19
CA PHE A 212 -23.96 -7.36 24.24
C PHE A 212 -24.37 -8.35 25.33
N GLY A 213 -23.98 -8.07 26.54
CA GLY A 213 -24.34 -8.85 27.72
C GLY A 213 -25.40 -8.16 28.60
N LYS A 214 -25.56 -8.66 29.79
CA LYS A 214 -26.48 -8.12 30.80
C LYS A 214 -25.88 -8.28 32.18
N LYS A 215 -25.87 -7.22 32.97
CA LYS A 215 -25.58 -7.31 34.42
C LYS A 215 -26.70 -8.04 35.15
N PRO A 216 -26.38 -8.70 36.29
CA PRO A 216 -27.41 -9.19 37.19
C PRO A 216 -28.40 -8.10 37.60
N ASP A 217 -29.68 -8.40 37.54
CA ASP A 217 -30.76 -7.48 37.95
C ASP A 217 -30.91 -7.53 39.48
N THR A 218 -30.15 -6.67 40.16
CA THR A 218 -30.09 -6.61 41.63
C THR A 218 -29.66 -5.23 42.09
N ASN A 219 -30.14 -4.83 43.29
CA ASN A 219 -29.68 -3.60 43.97
C ASN A 219 -28.37 -3.85 44.76
N GLU A 220 -27.95 -5.09 44.91
CA GLU A 220 -26.66 -5.43 45.51
C GLU A 220 -25.53 -5.23 44.48
N PRO A 221 -24.28 -4.98 44.89
CA PRO A 221 -23.17 -4.99 43.97
C PRO A 221 -23.09 -6.29 43.19
N ALA A 222 -23.27 -6.20 41.86
CA ALA A 222 -23.18 -7.36 40.99
C ALA A 222 -21.76 -7.92 40.99
N HIS A 223 -21.58 -9.13 41.52
CA HIS A 223 -20.31 -9.85 41.62
C HIS A 223 -20.43 -11.32 41.28
N THR A 224 -19.33 -12.05 41.34
CA THR A 224 -19.22 -13.47 40.95
C THR A 224 -20.36 -14.37 41.47
N ALA A 225 -20.79 -14.20 42.72
CA ALA A 225 -21.84 -15.03 43.30
C ALA A 225 -23.20 -14.90 42.61
N MET A 226 -23.44 -13.81 41.87
CA MET A 226 -24.68 -13.55 41.14
C MET A 226 -24.49 -13.55 39.62
N SER A 227 -23.34 -13.97 39.12
CA SER A 227 -23.02 -13.93 37.70
C SER A 227 -24.01 -14.70 36.82
N HIS A 228 -24.61 -15.77 37.35
CA HIS A 228 -25.64 -16.58 36.68
C HIS A 228 -26.98 -15.85 36.45
N LEU A 229 -27.22 -14.71 37.11
CA LEU A 229 -28.38 -13.82 36.89
C LEU A 229 -28.16 -12.82 35.78
N GLY A 230 -26.93 -12.68 35.32
CA GLY A 230 -26.54 -11.87 34.17
C GLY A 230 -26.26 -12.70 32.92
N HIS A 231 -25.70 -12.03 31.91
CA HIS A 231 -25.16 -12.70 30.72
C HIS A 231 -23.78 -12.13 30.38
N ASN A 232 -22.82 -13.02 30.24
CA ASN A 232 -21.42 -12.64 29.95
C ASN A 232 -21.14 -12.67 28.44
N PRO A 233 -21.03 -11.53 27.76
CA PRO A 233 -20.85 -11.47 26.30
C PRO A 233 -19.47 -11.98 25.83
N MET A 234 -18.50 -12.14 26.73
CA MET A 234 -17.22 -12.77 26.40
C MET A 234 -17.41 -14.25 26.00
N LEU A 235 -18.37 -14.94 26.60
CA LEU A 235 -18.66 -16.35 26.25
C LEU A 235 -19.28 -16.45 24.85
N ASP A 236 -20.14 -15.51 24.46
CA ASP A 236 -20.67 -15.40 23.11
C ASP A 236 -19.56 -15.14 22.09
N ALA A 237 -18.62 -14.24 22.42
CA ALA A 237 -17.46 -13.95 21.57
C ALA A 237 -16.57 -15.18 21.37
N LEU A 238 -16.39 -16.03 22.40
CA LEU A 238 -15.63 -17.27 22.27
C LEU A 238 -16.30 -18.28 21.32
N GLU A 239 -17.63 -18.41 21.36
CA GLU A 239 -18.37 -19.27 20.42
C GLU A 239 -18.18 -18.79 18.95
N VAL A 240 -18.20 -17.48 18.71
CA VAL A 240 -17.95 -16.91 17.39
C VAL A 240 -16.48 -17.08 16.97
N ILE A 241 -15.52 -16.91 17.88
CA ILE A 241 -14.10 -17.16 17.61
C ILE A 241 -13.89 -18.62 17.18
N GLU A 242 -14.52 -19.58 17.83
CA GLU A 242 -14.42 -21.01 17.45
C GLU A 242 -14.94 -21.24 16.02
N ALA A 243 -16.10 -20.69 15.67
CA ALA A 243 -16.66 -20.80 14.33
C ALA A 243 -15.79 -20.11 13.25
N LEU A 244 -15.21 -18.97 13.58
CA LEU A 244 -14.29 -18.26 12.68
C LEU A 244 -12.95 -19.02 12.52
N LYS A 245 -12.47 -19.73 13.56
CA LYS A 245 -11.30 -20.62 13.44
C LYS A 245 -11.59 -21.84 12.58
N GLU A 246 -12.78 -22.41 12.66
CA GLU A 246 -13.21 -23.47 11.74
C GLU A 246 -13.26 -22.96 10.30
N TYR A 247 -13.79 -21.75 10.08
CA TYR A 247 -13.77 -21.08 8.77
C TYR A 247 -12.34 -20.86 8.26
N GLU A 248 -11.43 -20.40 9.10
CA GLU A 248 -10.01 -20.28 8.74
C GLU A 248 -9.43 -21.64 8.30
N ASN A 249 -9.69 -22.73 9.04
CA ASN A 249 -9.21 -24.06 8.69
C ASN A 249 -9.79 -24.55 7.35
N ASP A 250 -11.07 -24.28 7.11
CA ASP A 250 -11.71 -24.59 5.81
C ASP A 250 -11.01 -23.84 4.67
N ARG A 251 -10.71 -22.57 4.87
CA ARG A 251 -9.99 -21.75 3.88
C ARG A 251 -8.56 -22.25 3.65
N ILE A 252 -7.80 -22.58 4.70
CA ILE A 252 -6.44 -23.10 4.58
C ILE A 252 -6.39 -24.36 3.73
N SER A 253 -7.44 -25.20 3.82
CA SER A 253 -7.53 -26.45 3.05
C SER A 253 -7.93 -26.27 1.58
N LYS A 254 -8.47 -25.10 1.20
CA LYS A 254 -9.08 -24.85 -0.13
C LYS A 254 -8.39 -23.74 -0.91
N ILE A 255 -7.86 -22.74 -0.21
CA ILE A 255 -7.30 -21.54 -0.84
C ILE A 255 -5.79 -21.68 -0.92
N HIS A 256 -5.31 -21.84 -2.14
CA HIS A 256 -3.89 -22.01 -2.45
C HIS A 256 -3.47 -21.04 -3.53
N HIS A 257 -2.41 -20.29 -3.28
CA HIS A 257 -1.73 -19.47 -4.27
C HIS A 257 -0.24 -19.81 -4.30
N PRO A 258 0.31 -20.26 -5.45
CA PRO A 258 1.67 -20.81 -5.52
C PRO A 258 2.76 -19.91 -4.95
N LEU A 259 2.65 -18.58 -5.18
CA LEU A 259 3.65 -17.62 -4.67
C LEU A 259 3.61 -17.50 -3.15
N LEU A 260 2.43 -17.45 -2.54
CA LEU A 260 2.28 -17.36 -1.07
C LEU A 260 2.65 -18.68 -0.40
N ASP A 261 2.18 -19.81 -0.93
CA ASP A 261 2.52 -21.12 -0.38
C ASP A 261 4.04 -21.37 -0.42
N ALA A 262 4.71 -20.96 -1.50
CA ALA A 262 6.16 -21.05 -1.61
C ALA A 262 6.92 -20.09 -0.69
N SER A 263 6.37 -18.90 -0.44
CA SER A 263 7.07 -17.85 0.32
C SER A 263 6.88 -17.98 1.82
N VAL A 264 5.65 -18.30 2.28
CA VAL A 264 5.28 -18.32 3.70
C VAL A 264 4.54 -19.58 4.13
N GLY A 265 4.40 -20.55 3.24
CA GLY A 265 3.77 -21.85 3.51
C GLY A 265 2.25 -21.81 3.64
N ARG A 266 1.60 -20.66 3.32
CA ARG A 266 0.17 -20.48 3.56
C ARG A 266 -0.39 -19.28 2.78
N SER A 267 -1.53 -19.48 2.12
CA SER A 267 -2.12 -18.46 1.24
C SER A 267 -3.15 -17.55 1.89
N THR A 268 -3.75 -17.97 3.01
CA THR A 268 -4.80 -17.20 3.70
C THR A 268 -4.63 -17.28 5.21
N ASN A 269 -4.94 -16.19 5.91
CA ASN A 269 -4.83 -16.09 7.37
C ASN A 269 -6.00 -15.28 7.92
N LEU A 270 -6.55 -15.72 9.03
CA LEU A 270 -7.48 -14.95 9.85
C LEU A 270 -6.78 -14.55 11.15
N LEU A 271 -6.58 -13.26 11.34
CA LEU A 271 -5.96 -12.69 12.53
C LEU A 271 -7.03 -12.20 13.49
N PHE A 272 -7.00 -12.67 14.72
CA PHE A 272 -7.73 -12.09 15.85
C PHE A 272 -6.79 -11.08 16.52
N SER A 273 -6.95 -9.79 16.21
CA SER A 273 -5.98 -8.75 16.56
C SER A 273 -6.37 -7.90 17.75
N PHE A 274 -7.65 -7.90 18.10
CA PHE A 274 -8.18 -7.04 19.15
C PHE A 274 -9.28 -7.77 19.93
N PHE A 275 -9.21 -7.68 21.27
CA PHE A 275 -10.24 -8.19 22.16
C PHE A 275 -10.38 -7.26 23.35
N GLU A 276 -11.54 -6.66 23.51
CA GLU A 276 -11.84 -5.77 24.63
C GLU A 276 -13.00 -6.30 25.44
N TYR A 277 -12.76 -6.61 26.71
CA TYR A 277 -13.77 -7.03 27.67
C TYR A 277 -13.35 -6.64 29.09
N GLY A 278 -14.26 -5.98 29.78
CA GLY A 278 -14.07 -5.68 31.20
C GLY A 278 -13.03 -4.60 31.51
N LYS A 279 -12.68 -4.53 32.77
CA LYS A 279 -11.66 -3.63 33.31
C LYS A 279 -10.87 -4.38 34.38
N SER A 280 -9.57 -4.13 34.50
CA SER A 280 -8.69 -4.78 35.48
C SER A 280 -9.17 -4.63 36.94
N GLY A 281 -9.84 -3.55 37.28
CA GLY A 281 -10.45 -3.32 38.61
C GLY A 281 -11.85 -3.93 38.79
N GLY A 282 -12.34 -4.74 37.84
CA GLY A 282 -13.69 -5.34 37.87
C GLY A 282 -13.71 -6.82 37.53
N MET A 283 -12.66 -7.57 37.88
CA MET A 283 -12.53 -9.01 37.57
C MET A 283 -13.61 -9.89 38.21
N ASP A 284 -14.25 -9.41 39.26
CA ASP A 284 -15.34 -10.09 39.98
C ASP A 284 -16.74 -9.79 39.44
N LYS A 285 -16.83 -9.03 38.31
CA LYS A 285 -18.11 -8.49 37.79
C LYS A 285 -18.41 -8.97 36.38
N VAL A 286 -19.71 -9.03 36.04
CA VAL A 286 -20.18 -9.19 34.68
C VAL A 286 -20.15 -7.83 33.98
N HIS A 287 -19.48 -7.73 32.86
CA HIS A 287 -19.46 -6.56 31.99
C HIS A 287 -20.45 -6.75 30.83
N GLU A 288 -21.04 -5.65 30.35
CA GLU A 288 -22.14 -5.70 29.38
C GLU A 288 -21.70 -5.63 27.92
N ASN A 289 -20.43 -5.31 27.67
CA ASN A 289 -19.93 -5.18 26.30
C ASN A 289 -18.64 -5.97 26.13
N CYS A 290 -18.52 -6.62 24.97
CA CYS A 290 -17.30 -7.25 24.51
C CYS A 290 -17.11 -6.92 23.03
N LYS A 291 -15.89 -6.58 22.63
CA LYS A 291 -15.56 -6.28 21.24
C LYS A 291 -14.41 -7.17 20.76
N LEU A 292 -14.61 -7.77 19.60
CA LEU A 292 -13.64 -8.56 18.87
C LEU A 292 -13.24 -7.83 17.59
N GLY A 293 -11.95 -7.76 17.28
CA GLY A 293 -11.43 -7.22 16.02
C GLY A 293 -10.63 -8.26 15.25
N CYS A 294 -10.88 -8.38 13.96
CA CYS A 294 -10.33 -9.39 13.08
C CYS A 294 -9.84 -8.81 11.76
N ALA A 295 -8.89 -9.50 11.14
CA ALA A 295 -8.46 -9.24 9.78
C ALA A 295 -8.27 -10.56 9.02
N LEU A 296 -8.79 -10.64 7.79
CA LEU A 296 -8.66 -11.79 6.90
C LEU A 296 -7.89 -11.40 5.64
N SER A 297 -6.87 -12.18 5.27
CA SER A 297 -6.12 -12.00 4.01
C SER A 297 -6.79 -12.74 2.85
N LEU A 298 -6.72 -12.12 1.66
CA LEU A 298 -7.35 -12.58 0.42
C LEU A 298 -6.29 -12.82 -0.66
N VAL A 299 -6.57 -13.76 -1.56
CA VAL A 299 -5.75 -14.02 -2.75
C VAL A 299 -6.41 -13.47 -4.02
N PRO A 300 -5.67 -13.25 -5.12
CA PRO A 300 -6.27 -12.86 -6.40
C PRO A 300 -7.36 -13.84 -6.85
N GLY A 301 -8.48 -13.26 -7.31
CA GLY A 301 -9.67 -14.00 -7.72
C GLY A 301 -10.76 -14.09 -6.64
N GLU A 302 -10.47 -13.75 -5.39
CA GLU A 302 -11.48 -13.63 -4.35
C GLU A 302 -12.08 -12.20 -4.37
N LYS A 303 -13.42 -12.13 -4.28
CA LYS A 303 -14.15 -10.86 -4.23
C LYS A 303 -14.48 -10.50 -2.79
N LEU A 304 -14.36 -9.22 -2.44
CA LEU A 304 -14.67 -8.73 -1.09
C LEU A 304 -16.08 -9.10 -0.66
N GLU A 305 -17.07 -8.91 -1.53
CA GLU A 305 -18.48 -9.18 -1.24
C GLU A 305 -18.74 -10.65 -0.90
N ASP A 306 -18.15 -11.57 -1.66
CA ASP A 306 -18.31 -13.00 -1.43
C ASP A 306 -17.75 -13.39 -0.05
N ILE A 307 -16.56 -12.88 0.29
CA ILE A 307 -15.91 -13.15 1.58
C ILE A 307 -16.66 -12.50 2.75
N MET A 308 -17.20 -11.29 2.56
CA MET A 308 -18.04 -10.64 3.56
C MET A 308 -19.29 -11.49 3.86
N ASN A 309 -19.93 -12.03 2.82
CA ASN A 309 -21.08 -12.93 2.95
C ASN A 309 -20.71 -14.22 3.69
N GLU A 310 -19.60 -14.85 3.34
CA GLU A 310 -19.12 -16.06 4.04
C GLU A 310 -18.88 -15.82 5.52
N ILE A 311 -18.22 -14.71 5.88
CA ILE A 311 -17.99 -14.32 7.29
C ILE A 311 -19.33 -14.08 8.00
N GLN A 312 -20.25 -13.34 7.37
CA GLN A 312 -21.58 -13.06 7.92
C GLN A 312 -22.35 -14.38 8.18
N GLU A 313 -22.34 -15.31 7.23
CA GLU A 313 -22.99 -16.62 7.37
C GLU A 313 -22.42 -17.43 8.53
N ARG A 314 -21.10 -17.40 8.73
CA ARG A 314 -20.45 -18.09 9.87
C ARG A 314 -20.89 -17.48 11.20
N VAL A 315 -20.90 -16.16 11.32
CA VAL A 315 -21.39 -15.47 12.53
C VAL A 315 -22.86 -15.78 12.76
N ASP A 316 -23.70 -15.70 11.72
CA ASP A 316 -25.13 -15.98 11.82
C ASP A 316 -25.43 -17.42 12.23
N SER A 317 -24.61 -18.37 11.80
CA SER A 317 -24.76 -19.79 12.18
C SER A 317 -24.61 -20.02 13.70
N VAL A 318 -23.77 -19.21 14.35
CA VAL A 318 -23.62 -19.24 15.82
C VAL A 318 -24.79 -18.54 16.48
N ILE A 319 -25.19 -17.37 15.99
CA ILE A 319 -26.34 -16.61 16.51
C ILE A 319 -27.60 -17.49 16.53
N HIS A 320 -27.84 -18.25 15.45
CA HIS A 320 -29.02 -19.12 15.35
C HIS A 320 -29.02 -20.28 16.37
N LYS A 321 -27.91 -20.64 16.99
CA LYS A 321 -27.80 -21.69 18.00
C LYS A 321 -27.82 -21.14 19.41
N ASN A 322 -27.59 -19.85 19.63
CA ASN A 322 -27.51 -19.22 20.93
C ASN A 322 -28.73 -18.36 21.21
N ASP A 323 -29.52 -18.72 22.22
CA ASP A 323 -30.81 -18.08 22.55
C ASP A 323 -30.65 -16.63 23.05
N TRP A 324 -29.49 -16.31 23.63
CA TRP A 324 -29.21 -14.91 24.01
C TRP A 324 -28.88 -14.07 22.79
N MET A 325 -27.95 -14.52 21.93
CA MET A 325 -27.57 -13.79 20.72
C MET A 325 -28.73 -13.62 19.74
N LYS A 326 -29.75 -14.50 19.74
CA LYS A 326 -31.01 -14.26 18.99
C LYS A 326 -31.76 -13.02 19.47
N LYS A 327 -31.69 -12.71 20.78
CA LYS A 327 -32.40 -11.59 21.40
C LYS A 327 -31.57 -10.32 21.45
N GLN A 328 -30.27 -10.48 21.66
CA GLN A 328 -29.26 -9.42 21.72
C GLN A 328 -28.21 -9.71 20.64
N ARG A 329 -28.63 -9.44 19.38
CA ARG A 329 -27.81 -9.80 18.20
C ARG A 329 -26.48 -9.06 18.22
N PRO A 330 -25.35 -9.75 18.10
CA PRO A 330 -24.05 -9.13 17.88
C PRO A 330 -24.02 -8.29 16.60
N GLU A 331 -23.30 -7.17 16.64
CA GLU A 331 -23.15 -6.27 15.49
C GLU A 331 -21.82 -6.52 14.80
N LEU A 332 -21.85 -7.10 13.60
CA LEU A 332 -20.70 -7.19 12.70
C LEU A 332 -20.53 -5.88 11.95
N LYS A 333 -19.32 -5.29 12.03
CA LYS A 333 -18.97 -4.00 11.41
C LYS A 333 -17.78 -4.18 10.50
N TRP A 334 -17.93 -3.81 9.25
CA TRP A 334 -16.85 -3.77 8.29
C TRP A 334 -16.07 -2.46 8.44
N VAL A 335 -14.76 -2.56 8.69
CA VAL A 335 -13.88 -1.40 8.95
C VAL A 335 -13.19 -0.96 7.67
N SER A 336 -12.52 -1.88 7.01
CA SER A 336 -11.90 -1.64 5.71
C SER A 336 -11.79 -2.92 4.90
N GLY A 337 -11.74 -2.77 3.60
CA GLY A 337 -11.52 -3.87 2.67
C GLY A 337 -10.78 -3.38 1.43
N VAL A 338 -9.78 -4.15 1.02
CA VAL A 338 -9.01 -3.91 -0.20
C VAL A 338 -8.84 -5.22 -0.95
N SER A 339 -9.09 -5.18 -2.25
CA SER A 339 -8.94 -6.36 -3.10
C SER A 339 -7.49 -6.78 -3.23
N SER A 340 -7.27 -8.05 -3.49
CA SER A 340 -6.01 -8.57 -4.01
C SER A 340 -5.87 -8.23 -5.50
N ALA A 341 -4.63 -8.17 -5.98
CA ALA A 341 -4.35 -7.96 -7.39
C ALA A 341 -3.07 -8.67 -7.82
N SER A 342 -3.01 -9.02 -9.09
CA SER A 342 -1.78 -9.57 -9.71
C SER A 342 -1.65 -9.13 -11.16
N THR A 343 -0.41 -8.94 -11.58
CA THR A 343 -0.05 -8.81 -12.99
C THR A 343 0.61 -10.11 -13.44
N GLU A 344 0.06 -10.71 -14.47
CA GLU A 344 0.57 -11.97 -14.99
C GLU A 344 2.02 -11.85 -15.47
N PRO A 345 2.88 -12.86 -15.20
CA PRO A 345 4.26 -12.86 -15.69
C PRO A 345 4.38 -12.82 -17.22
N THR A 346 3.32 -13.13 -17.93
CA THR A 346 3.24 -13.05 -19.40
C THR A 346 2.96 -11.65 -19.91
N SER A 347 2.59 -10.69 -19.04
CA SER A 347 2.31 -9.33 -19.46
C SER A 347 3.57 -8.63 -19.99
N PRO A 348 3.46 -7.81 -21.05
CA PRO A 348 4.61 -7.10 -21.63
C PRO A 348 5.39 -6.28 -20.59
N ILE A 349 4.68 -5.57 -19.71
CA ILE A 349 5.34 -4.72 -18.71
C ILE A 349 6.15 -5.54 -17.69
N TYR A 350 5.63 -6.71 -17.27
CA TYR A 350 6.40 -7.60 -16.39
C TYR A 350 7.64 -8.15 -17.09
N GLN A 351 7.47 -8.65 -18.31
CA GLN A 351 8.58 -9.26 -19.07
C GLN A 351 9.70 -8.26 -19.38
N ILE A 352 9.33 -7.02 -19.75
CA ILE A 352 10.30 -5.95 -19.99
C ILE A 352 11.03 -5.60 -18.70
N THR A 353 10.30 -5.40 -17.61
CA THR A 353 10.86 -5.06 -16.29
C THR A 353 11.81 -6.15 -15.82
N HIS A 354 11.37 -7.40 -15.80
CA HIS A 354 12.17 -8.55 -15.38
C HIS A 354 13.47 -8.65 -16.19
N LYS A 355 13.35 -8.62 -17.52
CA LYS A 355 14.51 -8.73 -18.42
C LYS A 355 15.52 -7.58 -18.24
N ILE A 356 15.03 -6.36 -18.06
CA ILE A 356 15.92 -5.21 -17.87
C ILE A 356 16.64 -5.34 -16.53
N ILE A 357 15.94 -5.67 -15.45
CA ILE A 357 16.55 -5.87 -14.12
C ILE A 357 17.64 -6.95 -14.19
N GLU A 358 17.39 -8.07 -14.89
CA GLU A 358 18.41 -9.12 -15.09
C GLU A 358 19.62 -8.64 -15.88
N ASN A 359 19.44 -7.78 -16.87
CA ASN A 359 20.55 -7.17 -17.62
C ASN A 359 21.44 -6.27 -16.74
N TYR A 360 20.92 -5.75 -15.63
CA TYR A 360 21.70 -5.02 -14.61
C TYR A 360 22.32 -5.93 -13.55
N GLY A 361 22.29 -7.25 -13.77
CA GLY A 361 22.97 -8.25 -12.95
C GLY A 361 22.22 -8.68 -11.69
N THR A 362 20.93 -8.37 -11.60
CA THR A 362 20.07 -8.75 -10.47
C THR A 362 19.08 -9.83 -10.89
N LYS A 363 19.03 -10.94 -10.15
CA LYS A 363 18.03 -11.99 -10.39
C LYS A 363 16.69 -11.57 -9.77
N ALA A 364 15.78 -11.13 -10.63
CA ALA A 364 14.46 -10.65 -10.19
C ALA A 364 13.48 -11.80 -9.93
N LYS A 365 12.60 -11.59 -8.95
CA LYS A 365 11.50 -12.49 -8.61
C LYS A 365 10.26 -11.67 -8.18
N ILE A 366 9.08 -12.27 -8.24
CA ILE A 366 7.90 -11.63 -7.66
C ILE A 366 7.97 -11.71 -6.14
N ASN A 367 7.82 -10.57 -5.47
CA ASN A 367 7.60 -10.51 -4.02
C ASN A 367 6.10 -10.53 -3.73
N PRO A 368 5.54 -11.62 -3.16
CA PRO A 368 4.11 -11.70 -2.85
C PRO A 368 3.76 -11.11 -1.48
N LEU A 369 4.72 -10.61 -0.72
CA LEU A 369 4.52 -10.21 0.68
C LEU A 369 4.27 -8.70 0.84
N HIS A 370 4.35 -7.93 -0.23
CA HIS A 370 4.06 -6.49 -0.20
C HIS A 370 2.53 -6.26 -0.19
N THR A 371 1.95 -6.18 1.01
CA THR A 371 0.50 -6.24 1.21
C THR A 371 -0.25 -4.94 0.95
N SER A 372 0.39 -3.79 1.10
CA SER A 372 -0.24 -2.48 0.94
C SER A 372 0.12 -1.81 -0.39
N SER A 373 0.37 -2.59 -1.43
CA SER A 373 0.86 -2.06 -2.69
C SER A 373 -0.21 -1.38 -3.52
N ASP A 374 0.07 -0.16 -3.93
CA ASP A 374 -0.78 0.63 -4.83
C ASP A 374 -0.86 0.09 -6.26
N ILE A 375 -0.09 -0.97 -6.61
CA ILE A 375 -0.25 -1.67 -7.89
C ILE A 375 -1.69 -2.16 -8.10
N ARG A 376 -2.42 -2.45 -7.00
CA ARG A 376 -3.81 -2.91 -7.08
C ARG A 376 -4.73 -1.91 -7.76
N ASN A 377 -4.53 -0.62 -7.52
CA ASN A 377 -5.45 0.41 -7.99
C ASN A 377 -5.56 0.43 -9.52
N PRO A 378 -4.49 0.55 -10.33
CA PRO A 378 -4.64 0.48 -11.78
C PRO A 378 -5.17 -0.87 -12.26
N ILE A 379 -4.77 -1.97 -11.63
CA ILE A 379 -5.21 -3.32 -12.01
C ILE A 379 -6.72 -3.47 -11.76
N VAL A 380 -7.19 -3.20 -10.55
CA VAL A 380 -8.60 -3.43 -10.14
C VAL A 380 -9.52 -2.38 -10.76
N GLN A 381 -9.13 -1.09 -10.76
CA GLN A 381 -9.99 -0.01 -11.21
C GLN A 381 -10.12 0.08 -12.73
N LYS A 382 -9.10 -0.29 -13.50
CA LYS A 382 -9.04 -0.07 -14.94
C LYS A 382 -8.49 -1.25 -15.75
N GLY A 383 -8.12 -2.37 -15.11
CA GLY A 383 -7.49 -3.49 -15.82
C GLY A 383 -6.12 -3.16 -16.42
N ILE A 384 -5.42 -2.16 -15.89
CA ILE A 384 -4.12 -1.72 -16.39
C ILE A 384 -3.03 -2.62 -15.75
N PRO A 385 -2.30 -3.43 -16.51
CA PRO A 385 -1.21 -4.24 -15.99
C PRO A 385 -0.16 -3.35 -15.31
N THR A 386 0.11 -3.64 -14.04
CA THR A 386 0.97 -2.79 -13.21
C THR A 386 2.00 -3.64 -12.48
N VAL A 387 3.25 -3.23 -12.51
CA VAL A 387 4.30 -3.77 -11.67
C VAL A 387 4.98 -2.66 -10.90
N GLY A 388 5.64 -3.00 -9.79
CA GLY A 388 6.40 -2.04 -9.01
C GLY A 388 7.78 -2.58 -8.66
N PHE A 389 8.73 -1.68 -8.44
CA PHE A 389 10.05 -1.97 -7.94
C PHE A 389 10.72 -0.69 -7.44
N GLY A 390 11.82 -0.84 -6.74
CA GLY A 390 12.63 0.28 -6.31
C GLY A 390 13.92 -0.17 -5.63
N PRO A 391 14.70 0.78 -5.13
CA PRO A 391 15.97 0.49 -4.48
C PRO A 391 15.78 -0.23 -3.14
N SER A 392 16.86 -0.85 -2.67
CA SER A 392 16.94 -1.39 -1.31
C SER A 392 16.81 -0.27 -0.28
N CYS A 393 16.05 -0.52 0.76
CA CYS A 393 15.78 0.41 1.84
C CYS A 393 15.65 -0.31 3.19
N GLY A 394 15.49 0.44 4.26
CA GLY A 394 15.19 -0.12 5.57
C GLY A 394 14.97 0.91 6.66
N ASN A 395 14.71 0.43 7.86
CA ASN A 395 14.38 1.23 9.03
C ASN A 395 13.15 2.12 8.80
N LEU A 396 12.10 1.53 8.25
CA LEU A 396 10.90 2.25 7.81
C LEU A 396 10.17 2.93 8.97
N THR A 397 9.91 4.22 8.84
CA THR A 397 9.14 4.99 9.83
C THR A 397 7.71 4.48 9.99
N MET A 398 7.11 3.94 8.92
CA MET A 398 5.81 3.27 8.97
C MET A 398 5.79 2.05 9.91
N CYS A 399 6.93 1.40 10.11
CA CYS A 399 7.12 0.29 11.06
C CYS A 399 7.55 0.77 12.46
N ASN A 400 7.45 2.07 12.76
CA ASN A 400 7.94 2.71 13.99
C ASN A 400 9.47 2.60 14.18
N GLU A 401 10.22 2.36 13.11
CA GLU A 401 11.67 2.39 13.13
C GLU A 401 12.23 3.80 12.95
N ARG A 402 13.54 3.96 13.13
CA ARG A 402 14.24 5.25 13.07
C ARG A 402 15.48 5.13 12.18
N ASN A 403 15.99 6.26 11.70
CA ASN A 403 17.12 6.32 10.77
C ASN A 403 16.83 5.64 9.43
N GLU A 404 15.65 5.86 8.90
CA GLU A 404 15.18 5.40 7.59
C GLU A 404 16.20 5.72 6.50
N TRP A 405 16.42 4.78 5.57
CA TRP A 405 17.46 4.91 4.57
C TRP A 405 17.10 4.25 3.23
N VAL A 406 17.76 4.73 2.18
CA VAL A 406 17.79 4.10 0.85
C VAL A 406 19.25 3.90 0.44
N ASP A 407 19.58 2.75 -0.16
CA ASP A 407 20.92 2.48 -0.74
C ASP A 407 21.09 3.25 -2.05
N LEU A 408 22.13 4.08 -2.14
CA LEU A 408 22.38 4.94 -3.30
C LEU A 408 22.86 4.18 -4.54
N ASP A 409 23.64 3.11 -4.38
CA ASP A 409 24.09 2.34 -5.53
C ASP A 409 22.90 1.59 -6.16
N ASP A 410 22.01 1.08 -5.33
CA ASP A 410 20.78 0.43 -5.79
C ASP A 410 19.76 1.44 -6.33
N TYR A 411 19.66 2.63 -5.72
CA TYR A 411 18.86 3.74 -6.24
C TYR A 411 19.24 4.11 -7.68
N PHE A 412 20.54 4.27 -7.94
CA PHE A 412 21.00 4.61 -9.29
C PHE A 412 20.83 3.46 -10.28
N ARG A 413 20.89 2.22 -9.83
CA ARG A 413 20.51 1.06 -10.68
C ARG A 413 19.03 1.09 -11.01
N ALA A 414 18.17 1.28 -10.01
CA ALA A 414 16.71 1.36 -10.18
C ALA A 414 16.33 2.54 -11.10
N HIS A 415 16.99 3.69 -10.95
CA HIS A 415 16.83 4.85 -11.81
C HIS A 415 17.16 4.54 -13.29
N CYS A 416 18.31 3.87 -13.55
CA CYS A 416 18.67 3.43 -14.90
C CYS A 416 17.67 2.41 -15.46
N VAL A 417 17.25 1.44 -14.64
CA VAL A 417 16.25 0.43 -15.01
C VAL A 417 14.94 1.09 -15.41
N THR A 418 14.45 2.05 -14.62
CA THR A 418 13.22 2.79 -14.91
C THR A 418 13.31 3.53 -16.24
N ALA A 419 14.40 4.27 -16.48
CA ALA A 419 14.60 4.99 -17.73
C ALA A 419 14.66 4.07 -18.95
N GLU A 420 15.30 2.88 -18.81
CA GLU A 420 15.36 1.89 -19.88
C GLU A 420 13.99 1.24 -20.15
N ILE A 421 13.19 0.97 -19.10
CA ILE A 421 11.82 0.48 -19.27
C ILE A 421 10.98 1.53 -19.99
N VAL A 422 11.02 2.79 -19.57
CA VAL A 422 10.31 3.90 -20.22
C VAL A 422 10.67 3.98 -21.69
N ALA A 423 11.98 4.04 -22.01
CA ALA A 423 12.45 4.13 -23.38
C ALA A 423 12.04 2.94 -24.23
N LYS A 424 12.03 1.74 -23.67
CA LYS A 424 11.67 0.53 -24.39
C LYS A 424 10.18 0.37 -24.55
N PHE A 425 9.40 0.54 -23.47
CA PHE A 425 7.96 0.31 -23.48
C PHE A 425 7.22 1.36 -24.30
N CYS A 426 7.55 2.66 -24.13
CA CYS A 426 6.89 3.73 -24.89
C CYS A 426 7.22 3.72 -26.38
N ASN A 427 8.26 2.99 -26.82
CA ASN A 427 8.63 2.82 -28.21
C ASN A 427 8.14 1.47 -28.81
N GLU A 428 7.39 0.66 -28.03
CA GLU A 428 6.63 -0.47 -28.60
C GLU A 428 5.37 0.04 -29.29
N LYS A 429 5.04 -0.55 -30.42
CA LYS A 429 3.81 -0.21 -31.14
C LYS A 429 2.59 -0.61 -30.32
N LYS A 430 1.55 0.22 -30.37
CA LYS A 430 0.21 -0.18 -29.92
C LYS A 430 -0.33 -1.26 -30.85
N ASP A 431 -0.90 -2.34 -30.26
CA ASP A 431 -1.58 -3.40 -30.98
C ASP A 431 -2.87 -2.90 -31.64
#